data_96418aaed33c585c72a782a33ee27854
#
_entry.id   96418aaed33c585c72a782a33ee27854
#
_cell.length_a   1.000
_cell.length_b   1.000
_cell.length_c   1.000
_cell.angle_alpha   90.00
_cell.angle_beta   90.00
_cell.angle_gamma   90.00
#
_symmetry.space_group_name_H-M   'P 1'
#
loop_
_entity.id
_entity.type
_entity.pdbx_description
1 polymer ?
#
loop_
_entity_poly.entity_id
_entity_poly.type
_entity_poly.pdbx_seq_one_letter_code
_entity_poly.pdbx_strand_id
1 'polypeptide(L)'
;LDTENEIKILEVARLLGEHHPIDIKTTFLGAHALPPEYKGRADEYIDLVCTDMLDQVVANNLADAVDVFCENIAFNLEQTERVLTAAKQAGLQIKLHAEQLTNMGGSALAAKLGAKSVDHIEFLDEAGVKAISESGTCATLLPGAFYFLRETQLPPIELLRQYKVPMV
;
A
#
# COMPACT_ATOMS: atom_id res chain seq x y z
N LEU A 1 -11.79 -3.85 6.84
CA LEU A 1 -13.24 -3.85 6.72
C LEU A 1 -13.75 -5.22 6.27
N ASP A 2 -15.03 -5.33 5.91
CA ASP A 2 -15.62 -6.52 5.31
C ASP A 2 -15.66 -6.40 3.78
N THR A 3 -15.87 -7.53 3.10
CA THR A 3 -15.88 -7.59 1.64
C THR A 3 -16.90 -6.65 1.01
N GLU A 4 -18.12 -6.59 1.53
CA GLU A 4 -19.21 -5.78 0.97
C GLU A 4 -18.85 -4.28 0.97
N ASN A 5 -18.31 -3.77 2.08
CA ASN A 5 -17.95 -2.36 2.18
C ASN A 5 -16.71 -2.00 1.36
N GLU A 6 -15.70 -2.88 1.28
CA GLU A 6 -14.54 -2.66 0.41
C GLU A 6 -14.95 -2.58 -1.07
N ILE A 7 -15.79 -3.49 -1.53
CA ILE A 7 -16.32 -3.48 -2.90
C ILE A 7 -17.11 -2.20 -3.16
N LYS A 8 -18.03 -1.84 -2.27
CA LYS A 8 -18.86 -0.64 -2.39
C LYS A 8 -18.03 0.65 -2.50
N ILE A 9 -16.95 0.78 -1.72
CA ILE A 9 -16.05 1.94 -1.80
C ILE A 9 -15.45 2.06 -3.21
N LEU A 10 -14.98 0.95 -3.76
CA LEU A 10 -14.37 0.92 -5.10
C LEU A 10 -15.41 1.17 -6.21
N GLU A 11 -16.61 0.61 -6.10
CA GLU A 11 -17.72 0.88 -7.03
C GLU A 11 -18.08 2.36 -7.06
N VAL A 12 -18.21 2.98 -5.89
CA VAL A 12 -18.50 4.41 -5.79
C VAL A 12 -17.37 5.25 -6.41
N ALA A 13 -16.12 4.88 -6.16
CA ALA A 13 -14.98 5.58 -6.74
C ALA A 13 -14.96 5.48 -8.28
N ARG A 14 -15.27 4.30 -8.86
CA ARG A 14 -15.42 4.13 -10.32
C ARG A 14 -16.56 4.99 -10.87
N LEU A 15 -17.72 4.96 -10.22
CA LEU A 15 -18.89 5.74 -10.62
C LEU A 15 -18.61 7.25 -10.61
N LEU A 16 -17.86 7.75 -9.62
CA LEU A 16 -17.44 9.15 -9.58
C LEU A 16 -16.59 9.53 -10.80
N GLY A 17 -15.73 8.63 -11.31
CA GLY A 17 -14.95 8.86 -12.52
C GLY A 17 -15.79 9.01 -13.80
N GLU A 18 -17.01 8.46 -13.82
CA GLU A 18 -17.94 8.62 -14.93
C GLU A 18 -18.71 9.95 -14.86
N HIS A 19 -18.87 10.52 -13.67
CA HIS A 19 -19.71 11.72 -13.45
C HIS A 19 -18.91 13.00 -13.22
N HIS A 20 -17.60 12.92 -13.03
CA HIS A 20 -16.74 14.09 -12.80
C HIS A 20 -15.69 14.23 -13.89
N PRO A 21 -15.28 15.46 -14.23
CA PRO A 21 -14.29 15.75 -15.28
C PRO A 21 -12.85 15.52 -14.77
N ILE A 22 -12.63 14.45 -14.00
CA ILE A 22 -11.32 14.06 -13.46
C ILE A 22 -11.08 12.56 -13.69
N ASP A 23 -9.84 12.20 -13.96
CA ASP A 23 -9.46 10.79 -14.03
C ASP A 23 -9.37 10.20 -12.64
N ILE A 24 -10.07 9.09 -12.40
CA ILE A 24 -10.02 8.36 -11.12
C ILE A 24 -9.32 7.03 -11.32
N LYS A 25 -8.25 6.82 -10.55
CA LYS A 25 -7.55 5.55 -10.40
C LYS A 25 -7.85 4.97 -9.04
N THR A 26 -8.37 3.76 -9.00
CA THR A 26 -8.80 3.12 -7.77
C THR A 26 -7.74 2.18 -7.24
N THR A 27 -7.54 2.20 -5.93
CA THR A 27 -6.61 1.30 -5.23
C THR A 27 -7.39 0.53 -4.17
N PHE A 28 -7.33 -0.80 -4.25
CA PHE A 28 -7.87 -1.68 -3.22
C PHE A 28 -6.92 -1.72 -2.01
N LEU A 29 -7.40 -1.32 -0.84
CA LEU A 29 -6.64 -1.25 0.41
C LEU A 29 -7.35 -2.05 1.53
N GLY A 30 -7.80 -3.28 1.24
CA GLY A 30 -8.41 -4.16 2.24
C GLY A 30 -7.46 -4.50 3.40
N ALA A 31 -6.16 -4.59 3.12
CA ALA A 31 -5.12 -4.84 4.13
C ALA A 31 -4.57 -3.54 4.75
N HIS A 32 -5.45 -2.67 5.27
CA HIS A 32 -5.05 -1.43 5.98
C HIS A 32 -5.04 -1.60 7.50
N ALA A 33 -6.07 -2.20 8.05
CA ALA A 33 -6.17 -2.46 9.48
C ALA A 33 -6.86 -3.80 9.72
N LEU A 34 -6.47 -4.47 10.81
CA LEU A 34 -7.13 -5.72 11.20
C LEU A 34 -8.49 -5.41 11.83
N PRO A 35 -9.61 -5.90 11.25
CA PRO A 35 -10.93 -5.72 11.83
C PRO A 35 -11.03 -6.36 13.23
N PRO A 36 -11.82 -5.78 14.14
CA PRO A 36 -11.99 -6.31 15.50
C PRO A 36 -12.42 -7.79 15.54
N GLU A 37 -13.23 -8.22 14.56
CA GLU A 37 -13.72 -9.59 14.42
C GLU A 37 -12.60 -10.60 14.15
N TYR A 38 -11.47 -10.14 13.60
CA TYR A 38 -10.27 -10.94 13.32
C TYR A 38 -9.15 -10.74 14.35
N LYS A 39 -9.43 -10.13 15.50
CA LYS A 39 -8.42 -9.93 16.53
C LYS A 39 -7.72 -11.23 16.91
N GLY A 40 -6.39 -11.27 16.76
CA GLY A 40 -5.56 -12.46 16.96
C GLY A 40 -5.61 -13.49 15.83
N ARG A 41 -6.27 -13.18 14.71
CA ARG A 41 -6.39 -14.06 13.54
C ARG A 41 -6.05 -13.33 12.25
N ALA A 42 -4.93 -12.57 12.26
CA ALA A 42 -4.53 -11.73 11.14
C ALA A 42 -4.32 -12.54 9.84
N ASP A 43 -3.77 -13.75 9.93
CA ASP A 43 -3.57 -14.59 8.75
C ASP A 43 -4.87 -15.03 8.08
N GLU A 44 -5.90 -15.34 8.88
CA GLU A 44 -7.24 -15.65 8.35
C GLU A 44 -7.87 -14.44 7.64
N TYR A 45 -7.62 -13.23 8.15
CA TYR A 45 -8.06 -12.00 7.47
C TYR A 45 -7.30 -11.77 6.17
N ILE A 46 -5.99 -12.01 6.15
CA ILE A 46 -5.19 -11.92 4.92
C ILE A 46 -5.61 -12.99 3.90
N ASP A 47 -6.00 -14.19 4.35
CA ASP A 47 -6.60 -15.19 3.45
C ASP A 47 -7.87 -14.64 2.79
N LEU A 48 -8.77 -14.00 3.56
CA LEU A 48 -9.98 -13.36 3.05
C LEU A 48 -9.64 -12.25 2.03
N VAL A 49 -8.66 -11.40 2.34
CA VAL A 49 -8.20 -10.32 1.45
C VAL A 49 -7.66 -10.88 0.13
N CYS A 50 -6.81 -11.93 0.20
CA CYS A 50 -6.15 -12.51 -0.97
C CYS A 50 -7.07 -13.38 -1.84
N THR A 51 -8.23 -13.79 -1.33
CA THR A 51 -9.19 -14.66 -2.04
C THR A 51 -10.48 -13.91 -2.31
N ASP A 52 -11.48 -14.01 -1.44
CA ASP A 52 -12.83 -13.47 -1.65
C ASP A 52 -12.85 -11.99 -2.05
N MET A 53 -12.12 -11.13 -1.32
CA MET A 53 -12.11 -9.70 -1.64
C MET A 53 -11.41 -9.44 -2.98
N LEU A 54 -10.19 -9.95 -3.17
CA LEU A 54 -9.42 -9.72 -4.38
C LEU A 54 -10.10 -10.32 -5.61
N ASP A 55 -10.69 -11.51 -5.50
CA ASP A 55 -11.42 -12.13 -6.59
C ASP A 55 -12.61 -11.28 -7.04
N GLN A 56 -13.37 -10.70 -6.10
CA GLN A 56 -14.48 -9.81 -6.43
C GLN A 56 -13.99 -8.48 -7.03
N VAL A 57 -12.90 -7.91 -6.51
CA VAL A 57 -12.26 -6.69 -7.07
C VAL A 57 -11.85 -6.91 -8.52
N VAL A 58 -11.23 -8.05 -8.81
CA VAL A 58 -10.77 -8.41 -10.17
C VAL A 58 -11.95 -8.71 -11.09
N ALA A 59 -12.89 -9.55 -10.65
CA ALA A 59 -14.05 -9.97 -11.45
C ALA A 59 -14.90 -8.77 -11.90
N ASN A 60 -14.99 -7.74 -11.08
CA ASN A 60 -15.77 -6.53 -11.36
C ASN A 60 -14.91 -5.35 -11.89
N ASN A 61 -13.61 -5.57 -12.15
CA ASN A 61 -12.67 -4.54 -12.64
C ASN A 61 -12.68 -3.25 -11.80
N LEU A 62 -12.66 -3.40 -10.47
CA LEU A 62 -12.86 -2.30 -9.53
C LEU A 62 -11.57 -1.57 -9.12
N ALA A 63 -10.39 -2.16 -9.31
CA ALA A 63 -9.14 -1.55 -8.91
C ALA A 63 -8.08 -1.56 -10.00
N ASP A 64 -7.27 -0.50 -10.05
CA ASP A 64 -6.06 -0.41 -10.88
C ASP A 64 -4.81 -0.90 -10.11
N ALA A 65 -4.85 -0.82 -8.78
CA ALA A 65 -3.76 -1.21 -7.91
C ALA A 65 -4.28 -1.83 -6.59
N VAL A 66 -3.39 -2.53 -5.91
CA VAL A 66 -3.57 -3.02 -4.53
C VAL A 66 -2.50 -2.40 -3.65
N ASP A 67 -2.86 -2.10 -2.42
CA ASP A 67 -2.00 -1.52 -1.41
C ASP A 67 -2.13 -2.27 -0.08
N VAL A 68 -1.10 -2.20 0.74
CA VAL A 68 -1.06 -2.83 2.08
C VAL A 68 -0.43 -1.84 3.06
N PHE A 69 -0.86 -1.85 4.32
CA PHE A 69 -0.17 -1.16 5.40
C PHE A 69 0.77 -2.13 6.14
N CYS A 70 2.05 -2.05 5.79
CA CYS A 70 3.12 -2.86 6.38
C CYS A 70 3.71 -2.12 7.58
N GLU A 71 3.20 -2.41 8.76
CA GLU A 71 3.62 -1.76 10.00
C GLU A 71 3.41 -2.66 11.23
N ASN A 72 4.12 -2.36 12.32
CA ASN A 72 4.03 -3.11 13.57
C ASN A 72 2.63 -3.10 14.20
N ILE A 73 1.81 -2.12 13.86
CA ILE A 73 0.42 -1.99 14.29
C ILE A 73 -0.59 -2.57 13.30
N ALA A 74 -0.16 -3.02 12.14
CA ALA A 74 -1.01 -3.52 11.08
C ALA A 74 -0.56 -4.91 10.60
N PHE A 75 0.03 -5.02 9.41
CA PHE A 75 0.42 -6.30 8.82
C PHE A 75 1.94 -6.44 8.74
N ASN A 76 2.44 -7.65 8.97
CA ASN A 76 3.86 -7.95 8.90
C ASN A 76 4.34 -8.19 7.46
N LEU A 77 5.66 -8.38 7.27
CA LEU A 77 6.27 -8.59 5.95
C LEU A 77 5.72 -9.82 5.21
N GLU A 78 5.49 -10.93 5.92
CA GLU A 78 4.99 -12.17 5.30
C GLU A 78 3.56 -11.97 4.80
N GLN A 79 2.70 -11.37 5.60
CA GLN A 79 1.33 -11.02 5.25
C GLN A 79 1.30 -10.03 4.07
N THR A 80 2.16 -9.03 4.10
CA THR A 80 2.33 -8.06 3.03
C THR A 80 2.77 -8.72 1.72
N GLU A 81 3.78 -9.60 1.76
CA GLU A 81 4.26 -10.32 0.57
C GLU A 81 3.17 -11.19 -0.04
N ARG A 82 2.32 -11.82 0.78
CA ARG A 82 1.18 -12.62 0.30
C ARG A 82 0.19 -11.78 -0.49
N VAL A 83 -0.25 -10.64 0.06
CA VAL A 83 -1.22 -9.74 -0.59
C VAL A 83 -0.65 -9.16 -1.88
N LEU A 84 0.57 -8.61 -1.84
CA LEU A 84 1.19 -8.01 -3.03
C LEU A 84 1.48 -9.04 -4.12
N THR A 85 1.83 -10.27 -3.75
CA THR A 85 2.02 -11.37 -4.71
C THR A 85 0.71 -11.79 -5.36
N ALA A 86 -0.37 -11.93 -4.59
CA ALA A 86 -1.70 -12.23 -5.10
C ALA A 86 -2.18 -11.15 -6.07
N ALA A 87 -2.00 -9.87 -5.73
CA ALA A 87 -2.33 -8.73 -6.58
C ALA A 87 -1.59 -8.77 -7.93
N LYS A 88 -0.28 -9.06 -7.91
CA LYS A 88 0.53 -9.21 -9.15
C LYS A 88 0.07 -10.38 -10.00
N GLN A 89 -0.25 -11.51 -9.40
CA GLN A 89 -0.77 -12.68 -10.13
C GLN A 89 -2.11 -12.39 -10.79
N ALA A 90 -2.92 -11.53 -10.16
CA ALA A 90 -4.17 -11.01 -10.72
C ALA A 90 -3.99 -9.90 -11.78
N GLY A 91 -2.76 -9.49 -12.07
CA GLY A 91 -2.44 -8.47 -13.07
C GLY A 91 -2.60 -7.02 -12.58
N LEU A 92 -2.80 -6.80 -11.29
CA LEU A 92 -2.92 -5.47 -10.70
C LEU A 92 -1.55 -4.86 -10.38
N GLN A 93 -1.48 -3.53 -10.41
CA GLN A 93 -0.32 -2.80 -9.89
C GLN A 93 -0.26 -2.91 -8.37
N ILE A 94 0.91 -2.74 -7.79
CA ILE A 94 1.08 -2.77 -6.34
C ILE A 94 1.69 -1.48 -5.82
N LYS A 95 1.26 -1.11 -4.63
CA LYS A 95 1.71 0.03 -3.83
C LYS A 95 1.90 -0.45 -2.39
N LEU A 96 2.52 0.35 -1.54
CA LEU A 96 2.70 -0.02 -0.14
C LEU A 96 2.79 1.21 0.76
N HIS A 97 2.05 1.22 1.87
CA HIS A 97 2.32 2.09 3.03
C HIS A 97 3.34 1.38 3.90
N ALA A 98 4.51 1.98 4.10
CA ALA A 98 5.61 1.35 4.84
C ALA A 98 6.52 2.36 5.52
N GLU A 99 7.23 1.90 6.55
CA GLU A 99 8.21 2.68 7.29
C GLU A 99 7.66 4.02 7.80
N GLN A 100 6.37 4.07 8.13
CA GLN A 100 5.73 5.23 8.72
C GLN A 100 6.09 5.39 10.20
N LEU A 101 6.05 4.29 10.96
CA LEU A 101 6.26 4.27 12.40
C LEU A 101 7.50 3.48 12.80
N THR A 102 7.84 2.46 12.01
CA THR A 102 8.99 1.56 12.24
C THR A 102 9.61 1.14 10.91
N ASN A 103 10.90 0.83 10.91
CA ASN A 103 11.52 0.21 9.75
C ASN A 103 11.34 -1.31 9.81
N MET A 104 10.45 -1.83 8.99
CA MET A 104 10.20 -3.27 8.87
C MET A 104 10.79 -3.87 7.58
N GLY A 105 11.33 -3.06 6.68
CA GLY A 105 11.84 -3.50 5.38
C GLY A 105 10.75 -3.65 4.30
N GLY A 106 9.57 -3.09 4.54
CA GLY A 106 8.44 -3.13 3.61
C GLY A 106 8.74 -2.50 2.27
N SER A 107 9.40 -1.34 2.24
CA SER A 107 9.78 -0.66 1.00
C SER A 107 10.76 -1.48 0.16
N ALA A 108 11.71 -2.17 0.79
CA ALA A 108 12.63 -3.06 0.07
C ALA A 108 11.89 -4.28 -0.53
N LEU A 109 10.92 -4.84 0.20
CA LEU A 109 10.05 -5.90 -0.29
C LEU A 109 9.20 -5.40 -1.47
N ALA A 110 8.56 -4.24 -1.35
CA ALA A 110 7.76 -3.63 -2.41
C ALA A 110 8.59 -3.38 -3.68
N ALA A 111 9.80 -2.84 -3.52
CA ALA A 111 10.77 -2.64 -4.61
C ALA A 111 11.11 -3.96 -5.32
N LYS A 112 11.45 -5.01 -4.58
CA LYS A 112 11.72 -6.37 -5.10
C LYS A 112 10.53 -6.90 -5.91
N LEU A 113 9.31 -6.61 -5.48
CA LEU A 113 8.09 -7.02 -6.15
C LEU A 113 7.67 -6.10 -7.31
N GLY A 114 8.36 -4.97 -7.53
CA GLY A 114 8.11 -4.02 -8.61
C GLY A 114 6.93 -3.09 -8.34
N ALA A 115 6.79 -2.64 -7.10
CA ALA A 115 5.77 -1.67 -6.71
C ALA A 115 5.91 -0.34 -7.46
N LYS A 116 4.78 0.33 -7.70
CA LYS A 116 4.75 1.66 -8.30
C LYS A 116 5.17 2.74 -7.32
N SER A 117 4.71 2.64 -6.08
CA SER A 117 5.08 3.57 -5.01
C SER A 117 5.22 2.87 -3.67
N VAL A 118 5.94 3.55 -2.79
CA VAL A 118 5.94 3.34 -1.35
C VAL A 118 5.60 4.67 -0.69
N ASP A 119 4.69 4.64 0.25
CA ASP A 119 4.06 5.81 0.84
C ASP A 119 4.51 5.95 2.30
N HIS A 120 4.61 7.18 2.84
CA HIS A 120 5.13 7.58 4.15
C HIS A 120 6.66 7.60 4.22
N ILE A 121 7.30 6.47 4.54
CA ILE A 121 8.75 6.26 4.54
C ILE A 121 9.57 7.11 5.54
N GLU A 122 8.96 7.60 6.62
CA GLU A 122 9.62 8.41 7.65
C GLU A 122 10.79 7.68 8.30
N PHE A 123 10.68 6.35 8.46
CA PHE A 123 11.71 5.49 9.07
C PHE A 123 12.54 4.69 8.06
N LEU A 124 12.46 5.04 6.77
CA LEU A 124 13.22 4.34 5.72
C LEU A 124 14.73 4.57 5.90
N ASP A 125 15.49 3.49 5.90
CA ASP A 125 16.95 3.53 5.94
C ASP A 125 17.60 3.61 4.56
N GLU A 126 18.94 3.75 4.53
CA GLU A 126 19.70 3.84 3.29
C GLU A 126 19.56 2.57 2.42
N ALA A 127 19.42 1.40 3.04
CA ALA A 127 19.25 0.14 2.30
C ALA A 127 17.89 0.13 1.57
N GLY A 128 16.84 0.57 2.22
CA GLY A 128 15.52 0.74 1.62
C GLY A 128 15.50 1.80 0.52
N VAL A 129 16.14 2.96 0.75
CA VAL A 129 16.29 4.01 -0.29
C VAL A 129 16.99 3.47 -1.53
N LYS A 130 18.06 2.70 -1.36
CA LYS A 130 18.78 2.07 -2.47
C LYS A 130 17.89 1.08 -3.23
N ALA A 131 17.14 0.24 -2.53
CA ALA A 131 16.25 -0.73 -3.15
C ALA A 131 15.16 -0.07 -4.00
N ILE A 132 14.48 0.99 -3.49
CA ILE A 132 13.47 1.72 -4.27
C ILE A 132 14.07 2.51 -5.43
N SER A 133 15.30 3.03 -5.29
CA SER A 133 16.02 3.66 -6.38
C SER A 133 16.33 2.68 -7.52
N GLU A 134 16.88 1.52 -7.21
CA GLU A 134 17.24 0.49 -8.19
C GLU A 134 16.04 -0.08 -8.94
N SER A 135 14.88 -0.18 -8.27
CA SER A 135 13.64 -0.67 -8.88
C SER A 135 12.86 0.39 -9.67
N GLY A 136 13.16 1.67 -9.46
CA GLY A 136 12.38 2.78 -10.01
C GLY A 136 11.05 3.01 -9.28
N THR A 137 10.89 2.46 -8.08
CA THR A 137 9.71 2.70 -7.23
C THR A 137 9.67 4.15 -6.78
N CYS A 138 8.52 4.79 -6.87
CA CYS A 138 8.32 6.18 -6.47
C CYS A 138 8.14 6.28 -4.93
N ALA A 139 8.73 7.30 -4.32
CA ALA A 139 8.50 7.65 -2.92
C ALA A 139 7.37 8.69 -2.83
N THR A 140 6.25 8.33 -2.20
CA THR A 140 5.13 9.25 -1.98
C THR A 140 5.27 9.87 -0.60
N LEU A 141 5.49 11.18 -0.58
CA LEU A 141 5.61 11.96 0.65
C LEU A 141 4.24 12.48 1.07
N LEU A 142 3.90 12.33 2.35
CA LEU A 142 2.59 12.65 2.88
C LEU A 142 2.65 13.74 3.96
N PRO A 143 3.05 14.98 3.61
CA PRO A 143 3.23 16.05 4.59
C PRO A 143 1.93 16.40 5.34
N GLY A 144 0.77 16.20 4.73
CA GLY A 144 -0.52 16.38 5.38
C GLY A 144 -0.77 15.36 6.50
N ALA A 145 -0.48 14.08 6.23
CA ALA A 145 -0.59 13.01 7.23
C ALA A 145 0.44 13.23 8.36
N PHE A 146 1.68 13.50 8.00
CA PHE A 146 2.76 13.84 8.95
C PHE A 146 2.34 14.95 9.93
N TYR A 147 1.81 16.04 9.40
CA TYR A 147 1.35 17.18 10.23
C TYR A 147 0.15 16.80 11.10
N PHE A 148 -0.85 16.11 10.53
CA PHE A 148 -2.06 15.72 11.25
C PHE A 148 -1.77 14.74 12.41
N LEU A 149 -0.89 13.77 12.18
CA LEU A 149 -0.47 12.78 13.17
C LEU A 149 0.55 13.30 14.17
N ARG A 150 1.07 14.54 13.96
CA ARG A 150 2.12 15.15 14.78
C ARG A 150 3.40 14.32 14.83
N GLU A 151 3.73 13.71 13.69
CA GLU A 151 4.98 12.97 13.56
C GLU A 151 6.18 13.88 13.74
N THR A 152 7.29 13.31 14.19
CA THR A 152 8.54 14.06 14.46
C THR A 152 9.71 13.57 13.63
N GLN A 153 9.65 12.34 13.14
CA GLN A 153 10.65 11.74 12.26
C GLN A 153 10.34 12.10 10.81
N LEU A 154 11.20 12.89 10.19
CA LEU A 154 11.04 13.24 8.76
C LEU A 154 11.51 12.09 7.84
N PRO A 155 10.90 11.93 6.67
CA PRO A 155 11.43 11.06 5.61
C PRO A 155 12.87 11.44 5.24
N PRO A 156 13.71 10.49 4.79
CA PRO A 156 15.12 10.72 4.48
C PRO A 156 15.32 11.44 3.13
N ILE A 157 14.80 12.67 3.00
CA ILE A 157 14.73 13.45 1.76
C ILE A 157 16.10 13.58 1.08
N GLU A 158 17.16 13.84 1.86
CA GLU A 158 18.50 14.02 1.29
C GLU A 158 19.05 12.72 0.70
N LEU A 159 18.78 11.57 1.33
CA LEU A 159 19.14 10.26 0.76
C LEU A 159 18.33 9.98 -0.50
N LEU A 160 17.02 10.25 -0.51
CA LEU A 160 16.17 10.08 -1.69
C LEU A 160 16.70 10.91 -2.87
N ARG A 161 17.12 12.17 -2.64
CA ARG A 161 17.74 13.02 -3.66
C ARG A 161 19.08 12.48 -4.13
N GLN A 162 19.94 12.07 -3.19
CA GLN A 162 21.28 11.50 -3.50
C GLN A 162 21.14 10.26 -4.40
N TYR A 163 20.20 9.39 -4.11
CA TYR A 163 19.93 8.17 -4.88
C TYR A 163 18.98 8.39 -6.07
N LYS A 164 18.57 9.65 -6.34
CA LYS A 164 17.69 10.03 -7.46
C LYS A 164 16.36 9.28 -7.47
N VAL A 165 15.82 8.97 -6.30
CA VAL A 165 14.49 8.35 -6.17
C VAL A 165 13.44 9.33 -6.67
N PRO A 166 12.51 8.93 -7.56
CA PRO A 166 11.35 9.76 -7.89
C PRO A 166 10.50 10.03 -6.65
N MET A 167 10.11 11.30 -6.44
CA MET A 167 9.29 11.71 -5.29
C MET A 167 8.04 12.46 -5.77
N VAL A 168 6.92 12.24 -5.12
CA VAL A 168 5.65 12.94 -5.32
C VAL A 168 5.04 13.37 -3.98
#